data_2cf5ebc1975fd38fdeed2ac5e9cb4fd6
#
_entry.id   2cf5ebc1975fd38fdeed2ac5e9cb4fd6
#
_cell.length_a   1.000
_cell.length_b   1.000
_cell.length_c   1.000
_cell.angle_alpha   90.00
_cell.angle_beta   90.00
_cell.angle_gamma   90.00
#
_symmetry.space_group_name_H-M   'P 1'
#
loop_
_entity.id
_entity.type
_entity.pdbx_description
1 polymer ?
#
loop_
_entity_poly.entity_id
_entity_poly.type
_entity_poly.pdbx_seq_one_letter_code
_entity_poly.pdbx_strand_id
1 'polypeptide(L)'
;LDNEKIIWAFVPILIMVGLIFTQPNLSMVLLLLATSVAIYICAGGSIQLILYGMCTMIPLLLLKGLKGYQSSRITTWLHPEADPLGAGYNIIQSLVAFASGGLYGVGYGSSKQKLAWLPEAHTDFIYAVIGEEHGFIGCLLIICLFWTILQRGFLIAVKCQDMYGKLLALGLTFSICFQGFLNMWVASSFVPATGVPMPFISYGGWFFFFFFFFVL
;
A
#
# COMPACT_ATOMS: atom_id res chain seq x y z
N LEU A 1 9.65 4.11 27.87
CA LEU A 1 8.27 3.60 27.84
C LEU A 1 8.20 2.36 28.72
N ASP A 2 7.30 2.35 29.72
CA ASP A 2 7.09 1.19 30.59
C ASP A 2 6.55 0.02 29.75
N ASN A 3 7.15 -1.15 29.89
CA ASN A 3 6.78 -2.33 29.10
C ASN A 3 5.28 -2.68 29.21
N GLU A 4 4.66 -2.45 30.34
CA GLU A 4 3.22 -2.66 30.52
C GLU A 4 2.38 -1.73 29.65
N LYS A 5 2.72 -0.45 29.55
CA LYS A 5 1.98 0.52 28.71
C LYS A 5 2.11 0.21 27.23
N ILE A 6 3.26 -0.33 26.82
CA ILE A 6 3.51 -0.78 25.46
C ILE A 6 2.59 -1.96 25.10
N ILE A 7 2.50 -2.96 25.98
CA ILE A 7 1.64 -4.12 25.77
C ILE A 7 0.18 -3.70 25.57
N TRP A 8 -0.34 -2.79 26.41
CA TRP A 8 -1.69 -2.28 26.29
C TRP A 8 -1.94 -1.51 24.98
N ALA A 9 -0.94 -0.81 24.44
CA ALA A 9 -1.04 -0.15 23.15
C ALA A 9 -1.12 -1.13 21.97
N PHE A 10 -0.48 -2.30 22.07
CA PHE A 10 -0.53 -3.32 21.01
C PHE A 10 -1.78 -4.19 21.04
N VAL A 11 -2.50 -4.28 22.15
CA VAL A 11 -3.74 -5.09 22.25
C VAL A 11 -4.79 -4.72 21.18
N PRO A 12 -5.18 -3.44 20.99
CA PRO A 12 -6.13 -3.06 19.94
C PRO A 12 -5.62 -3.41 18.54
N ILE A 13 -4.32 -3.24 18.30
CA ILE A 13 -3.70 -3.56 17.01
C ILE A 13 -3.79 -5.06 16.74
N LEU A 14 -3.47 -5.90 17.72
CA LEU A 14 -3.57 -7.35 17.61
C LEU A 14 -5.01 -7.83 17.40
N ILE A 15 -5.98 -7.20 18.06
CA ILE A 15 -7.40 -7.48 17.83
C ILE A 15 -7.79 -7.13 16.40
N MET A 16 -7.43 -5.95 15.90
CA MET A 16 -7.71 -5.53 14.52
C MET A 16 -7.03 -6.44 13.50
N VAL A 17 -5.76 -6.76 13.71
CA VAL A 17 -5.01 -7.71 12.88
C VAL A 17 -5.72 -9.07 12.87
N GLY A 18 -6.12 -9.58 14.03
CA GLY A 18 -6.85 -10.85 14.15
C GLY A 18 -8.16 -10.84 13.37
N LEU A 19 -8.95 -9.77 13.46
CA LEU A 19 -10.20 -9.61 12.72
C LEU A 19 -9.99 -9.50 11.22
N ILE A 20 -8.99 -8.73 10.76
CA ILE A 20 -8.68 -8.59 9.32
C ILE A 20 -8.08 -9.90 8.79
N PHE A 21 -7.37 -10.65 9.62
CA PHE A 21 -6.80 -11.94 9.25
C PHE A 21 -7.85 -13.03 9.02
N THR A 22 -9.06 -12.90 9.57
CA THR A 22 -10.19 -13.76 9.22
C THR A 22 -10.73 -13.47 7.80
N GLN A 23 -10.50 -12.26 7.30
CA GLN A 23 -10.75 -11.89 5.91
C GLN A 23 -9.52 -12.25 5.07
N PRO A 24 -9.65 -12.71 3.81
CA PRO A 24 -8.51 -13.06 2.96
C PRO A 24 -7.74 -11.81 2.45
N ASN A 25 -7.52 -10.80 3.30
CA ASN A 25 -6.93 -9.52 2.93
C ASN A 25 -5.60 -9.25 3.68
N LEU A 26 -4.56 -10.00 3.27
CA LEU A 26 -3.22 -9.85 3.87
C LEU A 26 -2.61 -8.47 3.66
N SER A 27 -2.96 -7.79 2.59
CA SER A 27 -2.38 -6.49 2.26
C SER A 27 -2.73 -5.43 3.29
N MET A 28 -3.98 -5.44 3.77
CA MET A 28 -4.41 -4.53 4.84
C MET A 28 -3.75 -4.88 6.18
N VAL A 29 -3.52 -6.17 6.46
CA VAL A 29 -2.75 -6.59 7.64
C VAL A 29 -1.32 -6.06 7.58
N LEU A 30 -0.65 -6.20 6.43
CA LEU A 30 0.72 -5.70 6.25
C LEU A 30 0.79 -4.17 6.39
N LEU A 31 -0.19 -3.44 5.82
CA LEU A 31 -0.27 -1.99 5.93
C LEU A 31 -0.46 -1.55 7.40
N LEU A 32 -1.37 -2.21 8.12
CA LEU A 32 -1.61 -1.91 9.54
C LEU A 32 -0.38 -2.21 10.39
N LEU A 33 0.28 -3.34 10.17
CA LEU A 33 1.50 -3.70 10.89
C LEU A 33 2.65 -2.75 10.55
N ALA A 34 2.86 -2.40 9.28
CA ALA A 34 3.91 -1.47 8.87
C ALA A 34 3.72 -0.08 9.49
N THR A 35 2.49 0.45 9.50
CA THR A 35 2.18 1.72 10.15
C THR A 35 2.37 1.66 11.67
N SER A 36 1.95 0.58 12.31
CA SER A 36 2.11 0.41 13.77
C SER A 36 3.58 0.32 14.16
N VAL A 37 4.38 -0.41 13.38
CA VAL A 37 5.84 -0.51 13.57
C VAL A 37 6.51 0.85 13.37
N ALA A 38 6.13 1.60 12.33
CA ALA A 38 6.67 2.92 12.08
C ALA A 38 6.38 3.88 13.25
N ILE A 39 5.15 3.91 13.75
CA ILE A 39 4.76 4.73 14.92
C ILE A 39 5.55 4.30 16.16
N TYR A 40 5.70 3.00 16.39
CA TYR A 40 6.42 2.48 17.54
C TYR A 40 7.92 2.87 17.53
N ILE A 41 8.58 2.78 16.36
CA ILE A 41 9.97 3.23 16.19
C ILE A 41 10.07 4.73 16.47
N CYS A 42 9.17 5.53 15.93
CA CYS A 42 9.16 6.98 16.12
C CYS A 42 8.83 7.40 17.56
N ALA A 43 8.15 6.55 18.31
CA ALA A 43 7.92 6.72 19.75
C ALA A 43 9.15 6.39 20.62
N GLY A 44 10.27 5.98 20.02
CA GLY A 44 11.48 5.56 20.74
C GLY A 44 11.42 4.12 21.24
N GLY A 45 10.59 3.29 20.62
CA GLY A 45 10.48 1.88 20.93
C GLY A 45 11.73 1.06 20.58
N SER A 46 11.97 -0.03 21.29
CA SER A 46 13.14 -0.88 21.08
C SER A 46 12.99 -1.73 19.83
N ILE A 47 14.01 -1.69 18.96
CA ILE A 47 14.08 -2.53 17.75
C ILE A 47 14.01 -4.03 18.08
N GLN A 48 14.53 -4.42 19.25
CA GLN A 48 14.51 -5.82 19.71
C GLN A 48 13.09 -6.39 19.79
N LEU A 49 12.14 -5.61 20.32
CA LEU A 49 10.74 -6.04 20.46
C LEU A 49 10.07 -6.21 19.09
N ILE A 50 10.42 -5.38 18.11
CA ILE A 50 9.97 -5.54 16.74
C ILE A 50 10.52 -6.82 16.13
N LEU A 51 11.82 -7.08 16.31
CA LEU A 51 12.45 -8.31 15.81
C LEU A 51 11.80 -9.56 16.42
N TYR A 52 11.53 -9.56 17.72
CA TYR A 52 10.80 -10.66 18.37
C TYR A 52 9.38 -10.82 17.80
N GLY A 53 8.65 -9.70 17.61
CA GLY A 53 7.32 -9.71 16.99
C GLY A 53 7.36 -10.25 15.56
N MET A 54 8.34 -9.86 14.76
CA MET A 54 8.52 -10.37 13.40
C MET A 54 8.89 -11.86 13.40
N CYS A 55 9.81 -12.30 14.27
CA CYS A 55 10.20 -13.71 14.40
C CYS A 55 9.01 -14.62 14.77
N THR A 56 8.04 -14.12 15.51
CA THR A 56 6.84 -14.89 15.88
C THR A 56 5.74 -14.81 14.82
N MET A 57 5.56 -13.63 14.21
CA MET A 57 4.48 -13.41 13.24
C MET A 57 4.79 -14.00 11.85
N ILE A 58 6.04 -13.92 11.39
CA ILE A 58 6.42 -14.45 10.06
C ILE A 58 6.13 -15.95 9.95
N PRO A 59 6.54 -16.83 10.88
CA PRO A 59 6.19 -18.25 10.81
C PRO A 59 4.69 -18.51 10.84
N LEU A 60 3.92 -17.76 11.66
CA LEU A 60 2.46 -17.87 11.72
C LEU A 60 1.80 -17.47 10.39
N LEU A 61 2.29 -16.41 9.75
CA LEU A 61 1.83 -15.98 8.44
C LEU A 61 2.19 -17.01 7.36
N LEU A 62 3.39 -17.58 7.42
CA LEU A 62 3.83 -18.59 6.47
C LEU A 62 3.04 -19.90 6.63
N LEU A 63 2.78 -20.36 7.85
CA LEU A 63 2.01 -21.58 8.10
C LEU A 63 0.56 -21.49 7.58
N LYS A 64 -0.07 -20.33 7.62
CA LYS A 64 -1.45 -20.11 7.18
C LYS A 64 -1.55 -19.59 5.74
N GLY A 65 -0.58 -18.76 5.32
CA GLY A 65 -0.57 -18.05 4.04
C GLY A 65 -0.07 -18.88 2.84
N LEU A 66 0.72 -19.92 3.06
CA LEU A 66 1.26 -20.76 1.99
C LEU A 66 0.26 -21.80 1.46
N LYS A 67 -0.92 -21.93 2.06
CA LYS A 67 -1.97 -22.84 1.62
C LYS A 67 -3.08 -22.09 0.90
N GLY A 68 -3.15 -22.21 -0.43
CA GLY A 68 -4.28 -21.74 -1.23
C GLY A 68 -4.04 -20.43 -1.98
N TYR A 69 -4.98 -19.49 -1.87
CA TYR A 69 -5.08 -18.26 -2.66
C TYR A 69 -3.82 -17.36 -2.68
N GLN A 70 -3.04 -17.35 -1.63
CA GLN A 70 -1.85 -16.48 -1.53
C GLN A 70 -0.62 -17.10 -2.19
N SER A 71 -0.48 -18.41 -2.15
CA SER A 71 0.58 -19.09 -2.91
C SER A 71 0.37 -18.90 -4.41
N SER A 72 -0.90 -18.93 -4.86
CA SER A 72 -1.22 -18.67 -6.26
C SER A 72 -0.87 -17.23 -6.68
N ARG A 73 -1.05 -16.22 -5.82
CA ARG A 73 -0.65 -14.84 -6.11
C ARG A 73 0.86 -14.67 -6.27
N ILE A 74 1.65 -15.35 -5.44
CA ILE A 74 3.12 -15.31 -5.55
C ILE A 74 3.59 -16.05 -6.81
N THR A 75 3.05 -17.23 -7.11
CA THR A 75 3.38 -17.96 -8.33
C THR A 75 2.97 -17.20 -9.59
N THR A 76 1.79 -16.60 -9.60
CA THR A 76 1.32 -15.73 -10.69
C THR A 76 2.20 -14.49 -10.88
N TRP A 77 2.67 -13.90 -9.79
CA TRP A 77 3.58 -12.74 -9.86
C TRP A 77 4.95 -13.11 -10.42
N LEU A 78 5.49 -14.28 -10.03
CA LEU A 78 6.78 -14.76 -10.54
C LEU A 78 6.70 -15.26 -11.98
N HIS A 79 5.57 -15.85 -12.36
CA HIS A 79 5.33 -16.44 -13.67
C HIS A 79 3.96 -16.03 -14.21
N PRO A 80 3.75 -14.73 -14.54
CA PRO A 80 2.46 -14.26 -15.06
C PRO A 80 2.09 -14.90 -16.40
N GLU A 81 3.10 -15.36 -17.14
CA GLU A 81 2.96 -16.02 -18.44
C GLU A 81 2.40 -17.46 -18.35
N ALA A 82 2.37 -18.07 -17.16
CA ALA A 82 1.85 -19.42 -16.97
C ALA A 82 0.31 -19.47 -17.17
N ASP A 83 -0.39 -18.38 -16.85
CA ASP A 83 -1.85 -18.22 -17.07
C ASP A 83 -2.15 -16.79 -17.57
N PRO A 84 -1.88 -16.49 -18.85
CA PRO A 84 -1.98 -15.14 -19.40
C PRO A 84 -3.40 -14.60 -19.49
N LEU A 85 -4.42 -15.47 -19.52
CA LEU A 85 -5.84 -15.12 -19.64
C LEU A 85 -6.58 -15.20 -18.30
N GLY A 86 -5.97 -15.76 -17.26
CA GLY A 86 -6.55 -15.90 -15.95
C GLY A 86 -5.83 -15.04 -14.91
N ALA A 87 -5.16 -15.68 -13.96
CA ALA A 87 -4.56 -14.99 -12.81
C ALA A 87 -3.45 -13.99 -13.18
N GLY A 88 -2.67 -14.24 -14.25
CA GLY A 88 -1.61 -13.35 -14.76
C GLY A 88 -2.11 -12.16 -15.57
N TYR A 89 -3.36 -12.19 -16.00
CA TYR A 89 -3.93 -11.22 -16.93
C TYR A 89 -3.75 -9.77 -16.49
N ASN A 90 -4.11 -9.46 -15.24
CA ASN A 90 -4.04 -8.09 -14.72
C ASN A 90 -2.61 -7.54 -14.69
N ILE A 91 -1.64 -8.39 -14.35
CA ILE A 91 -0.22 -8.02 -14.31
C ILE A 91 0.29 -7.72 -15.72
N ILE A 92 -0.02 -8.60 -16.68
CA ILE A 92 0.38 -8.44 -18.08
C ILE A 92 -0.24 -7.16 -18.67
N GLN A 93 -1.54 -6.94 -18.47
CA GLN A 93 -2.22 -5.74 -19.00
C GLN A 93 -1.70 -4.45 -18.33
N SER A 94 -1.34 -4.48 -17.07
CA SER A 94 -0.70 -3.35 -16.38
C SER A 94 0.66 -3.01 -17.00
N LEU A 95 1.48 -4.01 -17.30
CA LEU A 95 2.78 -3.80 -17.97
C LEU A 95 2.63 -3.32 -19.42
N VAL A 96 1.62 -3.83 -20.14
CA VAL A 96 1.27 -3.36 -21.48
C VAL A 96 0.84 -1.88 -21.44
N ALA A 97 0.09 -1.45 -20.42
CA ALA A 97 -0.29 -0.05 -20.24
C ALA A 97 0.96 0.85 -20.13
N PHE A 98 1.93 0.51 -19.28
CA PHE A 98 3.18 1.27 -19.19
C PHE A 98 3.98 1.26 -20.49
N ALA A 99 4.06 0.11 -21.18
CA ALA A 99 4.78 0.00 -22.43
C ALA A 99 4.17 0.86 -23.54
N SER A 100 2.82 0.91 -23.61
CA SER A 100 2.11 1.71 -24.60
C SER A 100 2.20 3.22 -24.34
N GLY A 101 2.30 3.63 -23.06
CA GLY A 101 2.39 5.04 -22.69
C GLY A 101 3.73 5.70 -23.02
N GLY A 102 4.83 4.96 -23.03
CA GLY A 102 6.16 5.50 -23.30
C GLY A 102 6.53 6.71 -22.43
N LEU A 103 7.17 7.73 -23.01
CA LEU A 103 7.58 8.92 -22.27
C LEU A 103 6.45 9.93 -22.03
N TYR A 104 5.61 10.17 -23.04
CA TYR A 104 4.62 11.26 -23.03
C TYR A 104 3.17 10.78 -22.90
N GLY A 105 2.94 9.48 -22.99
CA GLY A 105 1.60 8.89 -22.95
C GLY A 105 0.88 8.92 -24.31
N VAL A 106 -0.24 8.19 -24.37
CA VAL A 106 -1.13 8.16 -25.54
C VAL A 106 -2.12 9.33 -25.57
N GLY A 107 -2.18 10.12 -24.52
CA GLY A 107 -3.10 11.24 -24.34
C GLY A 107 -4.21 10.97 -23.32
N TYR A 108 -4.68 12.04 -22.70
CA TYR A 108 -5.73 11.98 -21.67
C TYR A 108 -7.02 11.38 -22.26
N GLY A 109 -7.60 10.41 -21.53
CA GLY A 109 -8.83 9.72 -21.94
C GLY A 109 -8.66 8.69 -23.05
N SER A 110 -7.45 8.53 -23.62
CA SER A 110 -7.17 7.62 -24.75
C SER A 110 -6.66 6.24 -24.33
N SER A 111 -6.67 5.94 -23.03
CA SER A 111 -6.25 4.64 -22.50
C SER A 111 -7.17 3.53 -23.02
N LYS A 112 -6.59 2.58 -23.75
CA LYS A 112 -7.27 1.37 -24.21
C LYS A 112 -7.49 0.38 -23.06
N GLN A 113 -6.54 0.32 -22.15
CA GLN A 113 -6.58 -0.58 -21.00
C GLN A 113 -7.73 -0.24 -20.06
N LYS A 114 -7.96 1.06 -19.80
CA LYS A 114 -9.08 1.56 -19.00
C LYS A 114 -10.45 1.19 -19.56
N LEU A 115 -10.60 1.19 -20.89
CA LEU A 115 -11.91 1.04 -21.53
C LEU A 115 -12.35 -0.41 -21.68
N ALA A 116 -11.42 -1.39 -21.86
CA ALA A 116 -11.82 -2.73 -22.26
C ALA A 116 -10.97 -3.88 -21.69
N TRP A 117 -9.73 -3.66 -21.29
CA TRP A 117 -8.78 -4.75 -21.08
C TRP A 117 -8.29 -4.94 -19.64
N LEU A 118 -8.26 -3.91 -18.81
CA LEU A 118 -7.72 -4.00 -17.45
C LEU A 118 -8.86 -4.02 -16.42
N PRO A 119 -9.14 -5.16 -15.79
CA PRO A 119 -10.05 -5.23 -14.65
C PRO A 119 -9.53 -4.36 -13.51
N GLU A 120 -10.44 -3.73 -12.76
CA GLU A 120 -10.10 -2.86 -11.62
C GLU A 120 -9.13 -1.71 -11.96
N ALA A 121 -9.19 -1.24 -13.23
CA ALA A 121 -8.33 -0.16 -13.73
C ALA A 121 -8.47 1.14 -12.90
N HIS A 122 -9.68 1.41 -12.37
CA HIS A 122 -9.98 2.63 -11.61
C HIS A 122 -9.63 2.55 -10.13
N THR A 123 -9.35 1.36 -9.61
CA THR A 123 -9.07 1.10 -8.20
C THR A 123 -7.61 0.70 -7.99
N ASP A 124 -7.29 -0.56 -8.25
CA ASP A 124 -6.02 -1.16 -7.89
C ASP A 124 -4.88 -0.88 -8.88
N PHE A 125 -5.23 -0.65 -10.16
CA PHE A 125 -4.27 -0.43 -11.24
C PHE A 125 -4.34 0.99 -11.84
N ILE A 126 -4.87 1.97 -11.09
CA ILE A 126 -4.99 3.34 -11.58
C ILE A 126 -3.64 3.94 -11.99
N TYR A 127 -2.55 3.56 -11.35
CA TYR A 127 -1.21 4.02 -11.69
C TYR A 127 -0.77 3.54 -13.08
N ALA A 128 -1.17 2.34 -13.50
CA ALA A 128 -0.91 1.85 -14.86
C ALA A 128 -1.69 2.65 -15.91
N VAL A 129 -2.93 3.03 -15.61
CA VAL A 129 -3.72 3.92 -16.47
C VAL A 129 -3.07 5.30 -16.62
N ILE A 130 -2.56 5.87 -15.52
CA ILE A 130 -1.81 7.13 -15.57
C ILE A 130 -0.55 6.96 -16.42
N GLY A 131 0.15 5.83 -16.28
CA GLY A 131 1.31 5.49 -17.10
C GLY A 131 0.98 5.37 -18.58
N GLU A 132 -0.18 4.83 -18.96
CA GLU A 132 -0.63 4.78 -20.34
C GLU A 132 -1.01 6.16 -20.87
N GLU A 133 -1.83 6.93 -20.13
CA GLU A 133 -2.35 8.23 -20.60
C GLU A 133 -1.31 9.34 -20.61
N HIS A 134 -0.45 9.42 -19.57
CA HIS A 134 0.50 10.53 -19.36
C HIS A 134 1.97 10.09 -19.47
N GLY A 135 2.22 8.82 -19.72
CA GLY A 135 3.55 8.26 -19.87
C GLY A 135 4.39 8.31 -18.61
N PHE A 136 5.69 8.17 -18.78
CA PHE A 136 6.66 8.22 -17.68
C PHE A 136 6.63 9.56 -16.92
N ILE A 137 6.38 10.66 -17.61
CA ILE A 137 6.30 12.00 -16.98
C ILE A 137 5.14 12.06 -16.00
N GLY A 138 3.97 11.52 -16.36
CA GLY A 138 2.82 11.44 -15.45
C GLY A 138 3.10 10.57 -14.23
N CYS A 139 3.74 9.43 -14.43
CA CYS A 139 4.17 8.55 -13.34
C CYS A 139 5.14 9.26 -12.38
N LEU A 140 6.14 9.96 -12.90
CA LEU A 140 7.11 10.70 -12.12
C LEU A 140 6.44 11.83 -11.32
N LEU A 141 5.50 12.54 -11.90
CA LEU A 141 4.74 13.59 -11.22
C LEU A 141 4.01 13.03 -10.00
N ILE A 142 3.35 11.89 -10.12
CA ILE A 142 2.66 11.25 -8.98
C ILE A 142 3.66 10.86 -7.88
N ILE A 143 4.80 10.28 -8.24
CA ILE A 143 5.87 9.97 -7.26
C ILE A 143 6.32 11.24 -6.54
N CYS A 144 6.55 12.34 -7.27
CA CYS A 144 6.97 13.62 -6.68
C CYS A 144 5.90 14.19 -5.74
N LEU A 145 4.61 14.05 -6.07
CA LEU A 145 3.52 14.48 -5.19
C LEU A 145 3.51 13.69 -3.88
N PHE A 146 3.57 12.36 -3.92
CA PHE A 146 3.65 11.55 -2.70
C PHE A 146 4.93 11.82 -1.90
N TRP A 147 6.05 12.06 -2.58
CA TRP A 147 7.30 12.48 -1.94
C TRP A 147 7.16 13.81 -1.21
N THR A 148 6.48 14.81 -1.80
CA THR A 148 6.23 16.09 -1.14
C THR A 148 5.31 15.93 0.08
N ILE A 149 4.29 15.07 0.01
CA ILE A 149 3.44 14.75 1.17
C ILE A 149 4.29 14.13 2.29
N LEU A 150 5.15 13.17 1.95
CA LEU A 150 6.05 12.52 2.91
C LEU A 150 6.97 13.54 3.60
N GLN A 151 7.65 14.39 2.82
CA GLN A 151 8.53 15.42 3.35
C GLN A 151 7.79 16.42 4.25
N ARG A 152 6.63 16.92 3.80
CA ARG A 152 5.86 17.91 4.56
C ARG A 152 5.28 17.33 5.83
N GLY A 153 4.74 16.12 5.79
CA GLY A 153 4.23 15.42 6.96
C GLY A 153 5.33 15.14 7.99
N PHE A 154 6.53 14.74 7.54
CA PHE A 154 7.69 14.57 8.40
C PHE A 154 8.12 15.90 9.06
N LEU A 155 8.17 16.99 8.29
CA LEU A 155 8.52 18.32 8.82
C LEU A 155 7.51 18.81 9.86
N ILE A 156 6.20 18.56 9.66
CA ILE A 156 5.16 18.88 10.63
C ILE A 156 5.39 18.10 11.93
N ALA A 157 5.64 16.80 11.81
CA ALA A 157 5.88 15.94 12.95
C ALA A 157 7.12 16.36 13.77
N VAL A 158 8.22 16.74 13.09
CA VAL A 158 9.45 17.19 13.78
C VAL A 158 9.23 18.53 14.48
N LYS A 159 8.42 19.43 13.94
CA LYS A 159 8.11 20.74 14.55
C LYS A 159 7.06 20.68 15.66
N CYS A 160 6.33 19.57 15.77
CA CYS A 160 5.32 19.40 16.80
C CYS A 160 5.96 19.21 18.17
N GLN A 161 5.54 20.03 19.14
CA GLN A 161 6.06 19.95 20.52
C GLN A 161 5.37 18.85 21.33
N ASP A 162 4.11 18.56 20.99
CA ASP A 162 3.34 17.51 21.64
C ASP A 162 3.67 16.14 21.05
N MET A 163 3.93 15.16 21.92
CA MET A 163 4.28 13.80 21.52
C MET A 163 3.13 13.09 20.81
N TYR A 164 1.90 13.32 21.24
CA TYR A 164 0.72 12.74 20.58
C TYR A 164 0.55 13.27 19.17
N GLY A 165 0.57 14.59 18.99
CA GLY A 165 0.48 15.22 17.68
C GLY A 165 1.61 14.81 16.74
N LYS A 166 2.84 14.66 17.27
CA LYS A 166 3.99 14.15 16.50
C LYS A 166 3.75 12.74 15.98
N LEU A 167 3.33 11.81 16.84
CA LEU A 167 3.07 10.42 16.43
C LEU A 167 1.88 10.28 15.50
N LEU A 168 0.83 11.10 15.70
CA LEU A 168 -0.33 11.16 14.83
C LEU A 168 0.07 11.63 13.41
N ALA A 169 0.80 12.73 13.32
CA ALA A 169 1.28 13.26 12.03
C ALA A 169 2.16 12.25 11.29
N LEU A 170 3.08 11.57 12.00
CA LEU A 170 3.92 10.53 11.41
C LEU A 170 3.11 9.33 10.94
N GLY A 171 2.19 8.84 11.77
CA GLY A 171 1.36 7.68 11.45
C GLY A 171 0.48 7.91 10.21
N LEU A 172 -0.21 9.05 10.16
CA LEU A 172 -1.04 9.43 9.01
C LEU A 172 -0.21 9.58 7.74
N THR A 173 0.90 10.31 7.82
CA THR A 173 1.79 10.54 6.67
C THR A 173 2.34 9.22 6.15
N PHE A 174 2.84 8.37 7.04
CA PHE A 174 3.39 7.06 6.68
C PHE A 174 2.32 6.17 6.04
N SER A 175 1.13 6.08 6.64
CA SER A 175 0.02 5.26 6.13
C SER A 175 -0.36 5.68 4.70
N ILE A 176 -0.57 6.98 4.46
CA ILE A 176 -0.93 7.52 3.16
C ILE A 176 0.15 7.26 2.11
N CYS A 177 1.40 7.59 2.44
CA CYS A 177 2.51 7.44 1.49
C CYS A 177 2.82 5.97 1.23
N PHE A 178 2.83 5.12 2.26
CA PHE A 178 3.09 3.70 2.10
C PHE A 178 2.03 3.01 1.24
N GLN A 179 0.74 3.35 1.44
CA GLN A 179 -0.34 2.84 0.61
C GLN A 179 -0.20 3.29 -0.85
N GLY A 180 0.15 4.57 -1.10
CA GLY A 180 0.39 5.08 -2.44
C GLY A 180 1.56 4.39 -3.14
N PHE A 181 2.70 4.24 -2.46
CA PHE A 181 3.85 3.53 -3.01
C PHE A 181 3.57 2.05 -3.23
N LEU A 182 2.82 1.41 -2.33
CA LEU A 182 2.42 0.02 -2.49
C LEU A 182 1.60 -0.19 -3.78
N ASN A 183 0.64 0.71 -4.05
CA ASN A 183 -0.13 0.65 -5.30
C ASN A 183 0.76 0.84 -6.54
N MET A 184 1.69 1.80 -6.51
CA MET A 184 2.66 2.00 -7.58
C MET A 184 3.52 0.75 -7.84
N TRP A 185 3.99 0.09 -6.78
CA TRP A 185 4.79 -1.13 -6.87
C TRP A 185 3.98 -2.31 -7.41
N VAL A 186 2.72 -2.44 -7.01
CA VAL A 186 1.81 -3.46 -7.56
C VAL A 186 1.57 -3.24 -9.03
N ALA A 187 1.21 -2.03 -9.44
CA ALA A 187 0.94 -1.70 -10.83
C ALA A 187 2.16 -1.91 -11.73
N SER A 188 3.38 -1.63 -11.21
CA SER A 188 4.63 -1.88 -11.93
C SER A 188 5.14 -3.33 -11.82
N SER A 189 4.35 -4.23 -11.24
CA SER A 189 4.74 -5.65 -11.01
C SER A 189 5.99 -5.83 -10.15
N PHE A 190 6.35 -4.84 -9.32
CA PHE A 190 7.48 -4.96 -8.39
C PHE A 190 7.15 -5.82 -7.17
N VAL A 191 5.87 -5.86 -6.78
CA VAL A 191 5.33 -6.71 -5.73
C VAL A 191 4.06 -7.42 -6.20
N PRO A 192 3.68 -8.56 -5.58
CA PRO A 192 2.45 -9.25 -5.93
C PRO A 192 1.22 -8.37 -5.80
N ALA A 193 0.19 -8.61 -6.62
CA ALA A 193 -1.06 -7.86 -6.58
C ALA A 193 -1.71 -7.91 -5.19
N THR A 194 -1.98 -6.74 -4.61
CA THR A 194 -2.44 -6.60 -3.22
C THR A 194 -3.89 -6.14 -3.09
N GLY A 195 -4.48 -5.53 -4.12
CA GLY A 195 -5.85 -4.99 -4.05
C GLY A 195 -5.96 -3.76 -3.13
N VAL A 196 -4.91 -2.94 -3.06
CA VAL A 196 -4.88 -1.74 -2.23
C VAL A 196 -5.01 -0.50 -3.13
N PRO A 197 -6.09 0.30 -3.01
CA PRO A 197 -6.30 1.48 -3.84
C PRO A 197 -5.29 2.58 -3.53
N MET A 198 -4.96 3.40 -4.54
CA MET A 198 -4.08 4.56 -4.37
C MET A 198 -4.82 5.71 -3.69
N PRO A 199 -4.30 6.25 -2.57
CA PRO A 199 -4.91 7.40 -1.90
C PRO A 199 -5.05 8.60 -2.83
N PHE A 200 -6.17 9.34 -2.70
CA PHE A 200 -6.53 10.56 -3.45
C PHE A 200 -6.80 10.38 -4.96
N ILE A 201 -6.39 9.26 -5.56
CA ILE A 201 -6.45 9.07 -7.03
C ILE A 201 -7.40 7.95 -7.42
N SER A 202 -7.37 6.82 -6.69
CA SER A 202 -8.27 5.69 -6.98
C SER A 202 -9.72 6.04 -6.73
N TYR A 203 -10.60 5.49 -7.55
CA TYR A 203 -12.03 5.57 -7.36
C TYR A 203 -12.44 4.82 -6.08
N GLY A 204 -13.02 5.56 -5.12
CA GLY A 204 -13.51 4.98 -3.86
C GLY A 204 -13.64 6.05 -2.79
N GLY A 205 -14.86 6.26 -2.27
CA GLY A 205 -15.17 7.30 -1.27
C GLY A 205 -14.57 7.07 0.13
N TRP A 206 -13.98 5.90 0.38
CA TRP A 206 -13.46 5.51 1.70
C TRP A 206 -12.32 6.40 2.19
N PHE A 207 -11.51 6.93 1.28
CA PHE A 207 -10.37 7.77 1.65
C PHE A 207 -10.81 9.15 2.17
N PHE A 208 -11.90 9.70 1.61
CA PHE A 208 -12.49 10.94 2.11
C PHE A 208 -13.08 10.78 3.51
N PHE A 209 -13.66 9.62 3.83
CA PHE A 209 -14.18 9.33 5.16
C PHE A 209 -13.07 9.30 6.22
N PHE A 210 -11.94 8.64 5.96
CA PHE A 210 -10.80 8.62 6.88
C PHE A 210 -10.19 10.01 7.06
N PHE A 211 -10.06 10.79 6.00
CA PHE A 211 -9.49 12.13 6.06
C PHE A 211 -10.39 13.09 6.88
N PHE A 212 -11.70 13.04 6.69
CA PHE A 212 -12.66 13.87 7.44
C PHE A 212 -12.71 13.52 8.93
N PHE A 213 -12.63 12.25 9.29
CA PHE A 213 -12.68 11.81 10.69
C PHE A 213 -11.39 12.04 11.48
N PHE A 214 -10.24 12.18 10.82
CA PHE A 214 -8.95 12.38 11.50
C PHE A 214 -8.42 13.81 11.44
N VAL A 215 -9.00 14.69 10.63
CA VAL A 215 -8.56 16.10 10.48
C VAL A 215 -9.49 17.07 11.22
N LEU A 216 -10.70 16.64 11.60
CA LEU A 216 -11.61 17.38 12.50
C LEU A 216 -11.48 16.87 13.94
#